data_0b15c0b3e78e7428bbdeb07d2cf453c4
#
_entry.id   0b15c0b3e78e7428bbdeb07d2cf453c4
#
_cell.length_a   1.000
_cell.length_b   1.000
_cell.length_c   1.000
_cell.angle_alpha   90.00
_cell.angle_beta   90.00
_cell.angle_gamma   90.00
#
_symmetry.space_group_name_H-M   'P 1'
#
loop_
_entity.id
_entity.type
_entity.pdbx_description
1 polymer ?
#
loop_
_entity_poly.entity_id
_entity_poly.type
_entity_poly.pdbx_seq_one_letter_code
_entity_poly.pdbx_strand_id
1 'polypeptide(L)'
;MKTVLTIAGSDCSGGAGIQADIKTMIMNGVYAMSAITALTAQNTTGVYGIQETSPEFLDNQLDCIFTDIFPDAVKIGMLSSAEIMHHVAVKLQQYHAHHIVLDPVMISTSGHRLMDKDAEQTLQKELFPLAEIITPNIPEAEALTGLQITNADSMEEAAHKLYESFHISVLLKGGHRINDANDLLYTNVHGIWLHGERINNPNTHGTGCTLSSAIASNLARGFSLEDSVRRSKQYPVSYTHLRAHETLANL
;
A
#
# COMPACT_ATOMS: atom_id res chain seq x y z
N MET A 1 1.65 -10.18 -21.18
CA MET A 1 0.83 -9.47 -20.19
C MET A 1 1.79 -8.96 -19.12
N LYS A 2 1.64 -7.76 -18.63
CA LYS A 2 2.46 -7.25 -17.52
C LYS A 2 2.10 -7.93 -16.22
N THR A 3 3.06 -8.08 -15.31
CA THR A 3 2.96 -8.88 -14.08
C THR A 3 3.21 -8.00 -12.85
N VAL A 4 2.42 -8.19 -11.79
CA VAL A 4 2.59 -7.46 -10.53
C VAL A 4 2.52 -8.44 -9.36
N LEU A 5 3.49 -8.33 -8.45
CA LEU A 5 3.54 -9.08 -7.21
C LEU A 5 2.97 -8.24 -6.07
N THR A 6 2.04 -8.79 -5.29
CA THR A 6 1.74 -8.26 -3.95
C THR A 6 2.43 -9.09 -2.88
N ILE A 7 3.08 -8.42 -1.93
CA ILE A 7 3.67 -9.00 -0.72
C ILE A 7 2.89 -8.42 0.46
N ALA A 8 1.95 -9.18 1.01
CA ALA A 8 1.05 -8.68 2.06
C ALA A 8 0.35 -9.82 2.81
N GLY A 9 -0.33 -9.46 3.88
CA GLY A 9 -1.23 -10.36 4.60
C GLY A 9 -2.50 -10.67 3.82
N SER A 10 -3.11 -11.80 4.15
CA SER A 10 -4.38 -12.28 3.59
C SER A 10 -5.55 -11.86 4.48
N ASP A 11 -6.51 -11.12 3.94
CA ASP A 11 -7.79 -10.79 4.59
C ASP A 11 -8.86 -11.81 4.17
N CYS A 12 -9.23 -12.70 5.08
CA CYS A 12 -10.22 -13.75 4.79
C CYS A 12 -11.62 -13.21 4.45
N SER A 13 -11.93 -11.95 4.80
CA SER A 13 -13.18 -11.29 4.41
C SER A 13 -13.15 -10.73 2.99
N GLY A 14 -11.96 -10.65 2.39
CA GLY A 14 -11.76 -10.26 1.00
C GLY A 14 -11.78 -8.76 0.74
N GLY A 15 -11.87 -7.91 1.78
CA GLY A 15 -11.97 -6.45 1.65
C GLY A 15 -10.64 -5.74 1.53
N ALA A 16 -9.57 -6.31 2.08
CA ALA A 16 -8.22 -5.73 2.11
C ALA A 16 -7.16 -6.78 1.75
N GLY A 17 -5.89 -6.51 2.05
CA GLY A 17 -4.78 -7.43 1.87
C GLY A 17 -4.64 -7.92 0.43
N ILE A 18 -4.03 -9.11 0.28
CA ILE A 18 -3.80 -9.69 -1.05
C ILE A 18 -5.09 -9.86 -1.87
N GLN A 19 -6.24 -10.04 -1.23
CA GLN A 19 -7.52 -10.20 -1.93
C GLN A 19 -7.97 -8.91 -2.62
N ALA A 20 -7.83 -7.77 -1.96
CA ALA A 20 -8.09 -6.47 -2.57
C ALA A 20 -7.05 -6.16 -3.65
N ASP A 21 -5.78 -6.48 -3.37
CA ASP A 21 -4.68 -6.25 -4.29
C ASP A 21 -4.88 -7.02 -5.61
N ILE A 22 -5.10 -8.33 -5.54
CA ILE A 22 -5.29 -9.20 -6.72
C ILE A 22 -6.50 -8.73 -7.55
N LYS A 23 -7.64 -8.44 -6.90
CA LYS A 23 -8.82 -7.92 -7.60
C LYS A 23 -8.50 -6.62 -8.35
N THR A 24 -7.79 -5.70 -7.68
CA THR A 24 -7.40 -4.42 -8.27
C THR A 24 -6.45 -4.60 -9.44
N MET A 25 -5.44 -5.44 -9.30
CA MET A 25 -4.46 -5.73 -10.33
C MET A 25 -5.10 -6.33 -11.58
N ILE A 26 -5.98 -7.33 -11.41
CA ILE A 26 -6.73 -7.94 -12.51
C ILE A 26 -7.58 -6.90 -13.24
N MET A 27 -8.30 -6.06 -12.49
CA MET A 27 -9.14 -5.00 -13.08
C MET A 27 -8.33 -3.90 -13.80
N ASN A 28 -7.05 -3.73 -13.44
CA ASN A 28 -6.12 -2.84 -14.14
C ASN A 28 -5.38 -3.54 -15.30
N GLY A 29 -5.76 -4.78 -15.65
CA GLY A 29 -5.27 -5.50 -16.83
C GLY A 29 -3.86 -6.07 -16.71
N VAL A 30 -3.41 -6.40 -15.50
CA VAL A 30 -2.13 -7.05 -15.23
C VAL A 30 -2.34 -8.45 -14.64
N TYR A 31 -1.34 -9.31 -14.79
CA TYR A 31 -1.31 -10.61 -14.12
C TYR A 31 -0.87 -10.42 -12.66
N ALA A 32 -1.70 -10.86 -11.73
CA ALA A 32 -1.47 -10.69 -10.30
C ALA A 32 -0.86 -11.94 -9.68
N MET A 33 0.24 -11.75 -8.93
CA MET A 33 0.89 -12.77 -8.13
C MET A 33 0.90 -12.34 -6.66
N SER A 34 1.03 -13.28 -5.73
CA SER A 34 1.06 -12.96 -4.30
C SER A 34 2.07 -13.80 -3.52
N ALA A 35 2.82 -13.16 -2.63
CA ALA A 35 3.54 -13.77 -1.53
C ALA A 35 2.84 -13.39 -0.21
N ILE A 36 2.38 -14.39 0.54
CA ILE A 36 1.55 -14.20 1.73
C ILE A 36 2.45 -14.10 2.96
N THR A 37 2.38 -12.97 3.65
CA THR A 37 3.18 -12.69 4.85
C THR A 37 2.49 -13.14 6.13
N ALA A 38 1.17 -13.11 6.15
CA ALA A 38 0.36 -13.59 7.27
C ALA A 38 -1.05 -13.96 6.81
N LEU A 39 -1.70 -14.87 7.52
CA LEU A 39 -3.13 -15.12 7.45
C LEU A 39 -3.83 -14.35 8.56
N THR A 40 -4.92 -13.66 8.27
CA THR A 40 -5.73 -13.01 9.31
C THR A 40 -7.10 -13.63 9.44
N ALA A 41 -7.53 -13.82 10.68
CA ALA A 41 -8.93 -14.03 11.02
C ALA A 41 -9.57 -12.65 11.20
N GLN A 42 -10.17 -12.13 10.14
CA GLN A 42 -10.59 -10.73 10.02
C GLN A 42 -11.97 -10.62 9.36
N ASN A 43 -12.71 -9.58 9.73
CA ASN A 43 -13.92 -9.15 9.07
C ASN A 43 -14.01 -7.61 9.06
N THR A 44 -15.12 -7.04 8.60
CA THR A 44 -15.32 -5.59 8.51
C THR A 44 -15.35 -4.86 9.86
N THR A 45 -15.41 -5.59 10.98
CA THR A 45 -15.47 -5.03 12.33
C THR A 45 -14.15 -5.12 13.09
N GLY A 46 -13.20 -5.97 12.66
CA GLY A 46 -11.90 -6.08 13.31
C GLY A 46 -11.04 -7.27 12.88
N VAL A 47 -9.81 -7.28 13.42
CA VAL A 47 -8.84 -8.37 13.30
C VAL A 47 -8.85 -9.16 14.61
N TYR A 48 -9.17 -10.45 14.54
CA TYR A 48 -9.34 -11.34 15.71
C TYR A 48 -8.17 -12.30 15.90
N GLY A 49 -7.33 -12.48 14.89
CA GLY A 49 -6.15 -13.32 14.95
C GLY A 49 -5.25 -13.10 13.74
N ILE A 50 -3.95 -13.25 13.96
CA ILE A 50 -2.92 -13.17 12.93
C ILE A 50 -2.03 -14.40 13.09
N GLN A 51 -1.80 -15.10 11.98
CA GLN A 51 -0.83 -16.18 11.90
C GLN A 51 0.19 -15.81 10.84
N GLU A 52 1.41 -15.51 11.26
CA GLU A 52 2.51 -15.20 10.35
C GLU A 52 2.93 -16.43 9.53
N THR A 53 3.32 -16.19 8.31
CA THR A 53 4.09 -17.15 7.50
C THR A 53 5.51 -17.18 8.06
N SER A 54 6.12 -18.36 8.16
CA SER A 54 7.53 -18.41 8.59
C SER A 54 8.42 -17.68 7.58
N PRO A 55 9.47 -16.99 8.05
CA PRO A 55 10.41 -16.28 7.17
C PRO A 55 10.97 -17.17 6.06
N GLU A 56 11.36 -18.40 6.38
CA GLU A 56 11.84 -19.40 5.42
C GLU A 56 10.79 -19.72 4.33
N PHE A 57 9.52 -19.87 4.72
CA PHE A 57 8.47 -20.16 3.73
C PHE A 57 8.14 -18.95 2.88
N LEU A 58 8.24 -17.73 3.44
CA LEU A 58 8.12 -16.50 2.67
C LEU A 58 9.24 -16.38 1.63
N ASP A 59 10.49 -16.67 2.02
CA ASP A 59 11.62 -16.72 1.09
C ASP A 59 11.35 -17.70 -0.06
N ASN A 60 10.85 -18.89 0.23
CA ASN A 60 10.51 -19.88 -0.78
C ASN A 60 9.42 -19.39 -1.74
N GLN A 61 8.36 -18.67 -1.23
CA GLN A 61 7.35 -18.06 -2.09
C GLN A 61 7.98 -17.03 -3.04
N LEU A 62 8.84 -16.16 -2.51
CA LEU A 62 9.51 -15.11 -3.30
C LEU A 62 10.47 -15.73 -4.33
N ASP A 63 11.26 -16.72 -3.95
CA ASP A 63 12.17 -17.43 -4.86
C ASP A 63 11.41 -18.09 -6.00
N CYS A 64 10.30 -18.79 -5.71
CA CYS A 64 9.44 -19.39 -6.74
C CYS A 64 8.91 -18.36 -7.75
N ILE A 65 8.52 -17.17 -7.28
CA ILE A 65 7.99 -16.11 -8.15
C ILE A 65 9.11 -15.49 -8.98
N PHE A 66 10.19 -15.02 -8.33
CA PHE A 66 11.24 -14.28 -9.01
C PHE A 66 12.05 -15.13 -10.01
N THR A 67 12.13 -16.45 -9.80
CA THR A 67 12.85 -17.35 -10.70
C THR A 67 12.05 -17.87 -11.89
N ASP A 68 10.71 -17.72 -11.87
CA ASP A 68 9.84 -18.18 -12.94
C ASP A 68 9.16 -16.99 -13.64
N ILE A 69 8.28 -16.27 -12.95
CA ILE A 69 7.55 -15.12 -13.50
C ILE A 69 8.02 -13.84 -12.80
N PHE A 70 9.09 -13.23 -13.33
CA PHE A 70 9.65 -12.01 -12.76
C PHE A 70 8.63 -10.86 -12.81
N PRO A 71 8.31 -10.20 -11.67
CA PRO A 71 7.31 -9.12 -11.64
C PRO A 71 7.83 -7.83 -12.29
N ASP A 72 6.98 -7.20 -13.12
CA ASP A 72 7.25 -5.85 -13.66
C ASP A 72 7.07 -4.74 -12.61
N ALA A 73 6.35 -4.99 -11.52
CA ALA A 73 6.24 -4.11 -10.36
C ALA A 73 5.89 -4.92 -9.11
N VAL A 74 6.19 -4.36 -7.94
CA VAL A 74 5.90 -4.97 -6.64
C VAL A 74 5.07 -4.00 -5.79
N LYS A 75 3.99 -4.51 -5.17
CA LYS A 75 3.27 -3.79 -4.12
C LYS A 75 3.56 -4.45 -2.79
N ILE A 76 3.99 -3.68 -1.80
CA ILE A 76 4.15 -4.13 -0.43
C ILE A 76 3.01 -3.55 0.40
N GLY A 77 2.29 -4.43 1.12
CA GLY A 77 1.23 -4.04 2.06
C GLY A 77 1.61 -4.35 3.50
N MET A 78 0.67 -4.90 4.27
CA MET A 78 0.89 -5.24 5.67
C MET A 78 2.00 -6.29 5.85
N LEU A 79 3.02 -5.93 6.60
CA LEU A 79 4.07 -6.80 7.13
C LEU A 79 4.01 -6.75 8.65
N SER A 80 3.97 -7.90 9.31
CA SER A 80 3.63 -8.02 10.72
C SER A 80 4.81 -7.86 11.67
N SER A 81 6.04 -8.22 11.23
CA SER A 81 7.22 -8.20 12.09
C SER A 81 8.48 -7.69 11.38
N ALA A 82 9.46 -7.26 12.17
CA ALA A 82 10.77 -6.83 11.67
C ALA A 82 11.48 -7.97 10.91
N GLU A 83 11.34 -9.20 11.37
CA GLU A 83 11.95 -10.36 10.73
C GLU A 83 11.38 -10.59 9.32
N ILE A 84 10.06 -10.57 9.16
CA ILE A 84 9.40 -10.66 7.86
C ILE A 84 9.84 -9.51 6.93
N MET A 85 9.95 -8.29 7.44
CA MET A 85 10.41 -7.13 6.67
C MET A 85 11.85 -7.30 6.18
N HIS A 86 12.73 -7.80 7.05
CA HIS A 86 14.12 -8.08 6.70
C HIS A 86 14.21 -9.09 5.56
N HIS A 87 13.51 -10.22 5.65
CA HIS A 87 13.47 -11.23 4.59
C HIS A 87 12.94 -10.69 3.26
N VAL A 88 11.88 -9.89 3.30
CA VAL A 88 11.36 -9.20 2.10
C VAL A 88 12.42 -8.29 1.50
N ALA A 89 13.09 -7.46 2.32
CA ALA A 89 14.12 -6.54 1.84
C ALA A 89 15.30 -7.27 1.19
N VAL A 90 15.79 -8.34 1.84
CA VAL A 90 16.89 -9.18 1.31
C VAL A 90 16.51 -9.76 -0.06
N LYS A 91 15.30 -10.32 -0.20
CA LYS A 91 14.87 -10.92 -1.47
C LYS A 91 14.67 -9.88 -2.57
N LEU A 92 14.08 -8.72 -2.26
CA LEU A 92 13.91 -7.63 -3.23
C LEU A 92 15.27 -7.11 -3.74
N GLN A 93 16.28 -7.01 -2.87
CA GLN A 93 17.63 -6.64 -3.25
C GLN A 93 18.30 -7.74 -4.06
N GLN A 94 18.22 -9.00 -3.63
CA GLN A 94 18.80 -10.16 -4.31
C GLN A 94 18.33 -10.25 -5.76
N TYR A 95 17.04 -10.03 -6.02
CA TYR A 95 16.45 -10.12 -7.34
C TYR A 95 16.41 -8.78 -8.10
N HIS A 96 16.95 -7.71 -7.53
CA HIS A 96 16.91 -6.37 -8.13
C HIS A 96 15.47 -5.95 -8.54
N ALA A 97 14.51 -6.19 -7.65
CA ALA A 97 13.13 -5.81 -7.89
C ALA A 97 13.01 -4.29 -8.10
N HIS A 98 12.13 -3.88 -9.00
CA HIS A 98 11.92 -2.47 -9.35
C HIS A 98 10.43 -2.12 -9.33
N HIS A 99 10.12 -0.82 -9.46
CA HIS A 99 8.75 -0.30 -9.36
C HIS A 99 8.04 -0.76 -8.08
N ILE A 100 8.71 -0.55 -6.94
CA ILE A 100 8.20 -0.96 -5.64
C ILE A 100 7.30 0.13 -5.07
N VAL A 101 6.02 -0.19 -4.88
CA VAL A 101 5.02 0.65 -4.22
C VAL A 101 4.79 0.11 -2.81
N LEU A 102 5.12 0.90 -1.79
CA LEU A 102 5.00 0.48 -0.40
C LEU A 102 3.89 1.25 0.31
N ASP A 103 2.86 0.54 0.77
CA ASP A 103 1.82 1.07 1.64
C ASP A 103 2.21 0.77 3.10
N PRO A 104 2.63 1.78 3.89
CA PRO A 104 3.17 1.56 5.22
C PRO A 104 2.03 1.34 6.24
N VAL A 105 1.36 0.19 6.15
CA VAL A 105 0.20 -0.14 6.97
C VAL A 105 0.61 -0.35 8.42
N MET A 106 0.52 0.68 9.25
CA MET A 106 0.90 0.67 10.68
C MET A 106 -0.29 0.42 11.61
N ILE A 107 -1.47 0.85 11.18
CA ILE A 107 -2.72 0.77 11.96
C ILE A 107 -3.82 0.24 11.06
N SER A 108 -4.58 -0.76 11.55
CA SER A 108 -5.76 -1.26 10.82
C SER A 108 -6.86 -0.20 10.77
N THR A 109 -7.79 -0.34 9.81
CA THR A 109 -8.99 0.52 9.73
C THR A 109 -9.82 0.50 11.02
N SER A 110 -9.75 -0.60 11.78
CA SER A 110 -10.39 -0.76 13.09
C SER A 110 -9.60 -0.15 14.26
N GLY A 111 -8.46 0.51 14.00
CA GLY A 111 -7.63 1.17 15.02
C GLY A 111 -6.64 0.28 15.76
N HIS A 112 -6.50 -0.98 15.39
CA HIS A 112 -5.50 -1.88 15.97
C HIS A 112 -4.11 -1.55 15.40
N ARG A 113 -3.12 -1.39 16.28
CA ARG A 113 -1.72 -1.27 15.87
C ARG A 113 -1.24 -2.60 15.32
N LEU A 114 -0.78 -2.60 14.07
CA LEU A 114 -0.32 -3.79 13.35
C LEU A 114 1.20 -3.94 13.36
N MET A 115 1.91 -2.94 13.86
CA MET A 115 3.37 -2.87 13.82
C MET A 115 3.89 -2.35 15.17
N ASP A 116 4.93 -2.97 15.70
CA ASP A 116 5.68 -2.47 16.86
C ASP A 116 6.79 -1.49 16.45
N LYS A 117 7.53 -0.96 17.44
CA LYS A 117 8.59 0.02 17.17
C LYS A 117 9.78 -0.55 16.40
N ASP A 118 10.12 -1.80 16.64
CA ASP A 118 11.26 -2.46 15.97
C ASP A 118 10.92 -2.70 14.50
N ALA A 119 9.69 -3.13 14.21
CA ALA A 119 9.19 -3.27 12.86
C ALA A 119 9.11 -1.92 12.13
N GLU A 120 8.71 -0.84 12.82
CA GLU A 120 8.69 0.51 12.25
C GLU A 120 10.10 0.98 11.85
N GLN A 121 11.11 0.73 12.70
CA GLN A 121 12.50 1.06 12.38
C GLN A 121 13.04 0.23 11.22
N THR A 122 12.72 -1.05 11.17
CA THR A 122 13.12 -1.94 10.07
C THR A 122 12.48 -1.52 8.75
N LEU A 123 11.19 -1.15 8.77
CA LEU A 123 10.47 -0.60 7.61
C LEU A 123 11.22 0.60 7.03
N GLN A 124 11.55 1.58 7.88
CA GLN A 124 12.21 2.81 7.47
C GLN A 124 13.65 2.56 6.97
N LYS A 125 14.38 1.66 7.62
CA LYS A 125 15.80 1.43 7.35
C LYS A 125 16.04 0.48 6.16
N GLU A 126 15.21 -0.53 5.99
CA GLU A 126 15.48 -1.61 5.04
C GLU A 126 14.54 -1.60 3.82
N LEU A 127 13.27 -1.20 3.98
CA LEU A 127 12.30 -1.24 2.88
C LEU A 127 12.07 0.11 2.20
N PHE A 128 12.08 1.23 2.94
CA PHE A 128 11.92 2.54 2.32
C PHE A 128 12.98 2.82 1.25
N PRO A 129 14.29 2.52 1.46
CA PRO A 129 15.30 2.76 0.44
C PRO A 129 15.11 1.95 -0.86
N LEU A 130 14.27 0.91 -0.85
CA LEU A 130 13.96 0.09 -2.02
C LEU A 130 12.71 0.57 -2.75
N ALA A 131 11.89 1.38 -2.09
CA ALA A 131 10.62 1.83 -2.64
C ALA A 131 10.80 2.98 -3.64
N GLU A 132 10.06 2.95 -4.74
CA GLU A 132 9.91 4.11 -5.65
C GLU A 132 8.94 5.14 -5.06
N ILE A 133 7.92 4.66 -4.35
CA ILE A 133 6.92 5.49 -3.69
C ILE A 133 6.39 4.81 -2.43
N ILE A 134 6.16 5.61 -1.39
CA ILE A 134 5.38 5.23 -0.21
C ILE A 134 4.04 5.94 -0.21
N THR A 135 3.00 5.29 0.36
CA THR A 135 1.63 5.81 0.33
C THR A 135 1.02 5.98 1.73
N PRO A 136 1.65 6.74 2.65
CA PRO A 136 1.12 6.91 4.00
C PRO A 136 -0.18 7.71 4.02
N ASN A 137 -1.08 7.38 4.95
CA ASN A 137 -2.17 8.25 5.36
C ASN A 137 -1.70 9.27 6.41
N ILE A 138 -2.56 10.23 6.79
CA ILE A 138 -2.19 11.28 7.77
C ILE A 138 -1.68 10.69 9.09
N PRO A 139 -2.38 9.74 9.78
CA PRO A 139 -1.86 9.13 10.99
C PRO A 139 -0.50 8.42 10.83
N GLU A 140 -0.29 7.75 9.72
CA GLU A 140 0.98 7.09 9.39
C GLU A 140 2.09 8.12 9.16
N ALA A 141 1.80 9.20 8.42
CA ALA A 141 2.76 10.28 8.20
C ALA A 141 3.09 11.03 9.51
N GLU A 142 2.12 11.25 10.40
CA GLU A 142 2.35 11.80 11.74
C GLU A 142 3.28 10.89 12.56
N ALA A 143 3.07 9.58 12.53
CA ALA A 143 3.92 8.61 13.23
C ALA A 143 5.36 8.61 12.68
N LEU A 144 5.51 8.61 11.36
CA LEU A 144 6.80 8.58 10.67
C LEU A 144 7.60 9.89 10.84
N THR A 145 6.92 11.04 10.91
CA THR A 145 7.57 12.36 10.95
C THR A 145 7.66 12.96 12.35
N GLY A 146 6.77 12.56 13.27
CA GLY A 146 6.58 13.21 14.55
C GLY A 146 5.89 14.58 14.45
N LEU A 147 5.40 14.97 13.28
CA LEU A 147 4.67 16.22 13.06
C LEU A 147 3.17 16.01 13.25
N GLN A 148 2.45 17.07 13.64
CA GLN A 148 0.98 17.07 13.60
C GLN A 148 0.49 17.67 12.29
N ILE A 149 -0.38 16.95 11.59
CA ILE A 149 -0.92 17.35 10.29
C ILE A 149 -2.36 17.84 10.47
N THR A 150 -2.56 19.15 10.39
CA THR A 150 -3.86 19.80 10.63
C THR A 150 -4.40 20.59 9.44
N ASN A 151 -3.56 20.91 8.47
CA ASN A 151 -3.87 21.72 7.29
C ASN A 151 -2.96 21.36 6.10
N ALA A 152 -3.13 22.01 4.97
CA ALA A 152 -2.35 21.79 3.76
C ALA A 152 -0.85 22.06 3.98
N ASP A 153 -0.49 23.14 4.65
CA ASP A 153 0.93 23.52 4.88
C ASP A 153 1.65 22.46 5.69
N SER A 154 1.03 21.97 6.79
CA SER A 154 1.61 20.90 7.61
C SER A 154 1.65 19.55 6.89
N MET A 155 0.76 19.33 5.92
CA MET A 155 0.78 18.15 5.04
C MET A 155 1.95 18.22 4.05
N GLU A 156 2.22 19.39 3.47
CA GLU A 156 3.40 19.62 2.63
C GLU A 156 4.70 19.48 3.43
N GLU A 157 4.77 20.05 4.64
CA GLU A 157 5.92 19.92 5.52
C GLU A 157 6.22 18.45 5.85
N ALA A 158 5.19 17.67 6.17
CA ALA A 158 5.36 16.24 6.47
C ALA A 158 5.82 15.45 5.23
N ALA A 159 5.23 15.69 4.07
CA ALA A 159 5.63 15.03 2.83
C ALA A 159 7.06 15.39 2.41
N HIS A 160 7.43 16.67 2.53
CA HIS A 160 8.80 17.15 2.32
C HIS A 160 9.79 16.47 3.26
N LYS A 161 9.47 16.42 4.58
CA LYS A 161 10.32 15.77 5.58
C LYS A 161 10.55 14.29 5.27
N LEU A 162 9.52 13.56 4.87
CA LEU A 162 9.65 12.14 4.45
C LEU A 162 10.54 12.02 3.22
N TYR A 163 10.33 12.87 2.21
CA TYR A 163 11.17 12.88 1.02
C TYR A 163 12.64 13.16 1.35
N GLU A 164 12.95 14.19 2.13
CA GLU A 164 14.32 14.54 2.53
C GLU A 164 15.00 13.44 3.37
N SER A 165 14.21 12.75 4.21
CA SER A 165 14.76 11.70 5.07
C SER A 165 15.12 10.42 4.31
N PHE A 166 14.38 10.08 3.26
CA PHE A 166 14.49 8.78 2.61
C PHE A 166 14.77 8.86 1.09
N HIS A 167 14.69 10.03 0.48
CA HIS A 167 14.85 10.28 -0.97
C HIS A 167 13.93 9.42 -1.85
N ILE A 168 12.71 9.20 -1.37
CA ILE A 168 11.66 8.42 -2.05
C ILE A 168 10.43 9.31 -2.30
N SER A 169 9.69 9.04 -3.36
CA SER A 169 8.43 9.75 -3.60
C SER A 169 7.40 9.40 -2.54
N VAL A 170 6.56 10.37 -2.16
CA VAL A 170 5.56 10.22 -1.11
C VAL A 170 4.18 10.58 -1.66
N LEU A 171 3.23 9.66 -1.61
CA LEU A 171 1.82 9.96 -1.79
C LEU A 171 1.16 10.05 -0.40
N LEU A 172 1.10 11.24 0.17
CA LEU A 172 0.43 11.47 1.44
C LEU A 172 -1.07 11.55 1.20
N LYS A 173 -1.81 10.54 1.73
CA LYS A 173 -3.27 10.41 1.54
C LYS A 173 -4.02 11.32 2.50
N GLY A 174 -4.87 12.20 1.97
CA GLY A 174 -5.79 13.04 2.75
C GLY A 174 -7.05 12.29 3.20
N GLY A 175 -8.06 13.03 3.62
CA GLY A 175 -9.40 12.48 3.90
C GLY A 175 -9.66 11.98 5.32
N HIS A 176 -8.68 11.90 6.21
CA HIS A 176 -8.88 11.43 7.58
C HIS A 176 -9.27 12.54 8.58
N ARG A 177 -8.77 13.77 8.41
CA ARG A 177 -9.00 14.89 9.36
C ARG A 177 -9.30 16.22 8.70
N ILE A 178 -8.88 16.41 7.45
CA ILE A 178 -9.11 17.62 6.66
C ILE A 178 -10.43 17.45 5.91
N ASN A 179 -11.22 18.51 5.80
CA ASN A 179 -12.58 18.46 5.20
C ASN A 179 -12.63 18.11 3.72
N ASP A 180 -11.48 17.84 3.09
CA ASP A 180 -11.35 17.44 1.69
C ASP A 180 -10.65 16.07 1.56
N ALA A 181 -10.79 15.44 0.41
CA ALA A 181 -10.16 14.16 0.08
C ALA A 181 -8.93 14.36 -0.83
N ASN A 182 -8.23 15.50 -0.66
CA ASN A 182 -7.06 15.82 -1.45
C ASN A 182 -5.86 15.02 -0.96
N ASP A 183 -5.12 14.40 -1.90
CA ASP A 183 -3.85 13.75 -1.64
C ASP A 183 -2.71 14.63 -2.17
N LEU A 184 -1.54 14.51 -1.57
CA LEU A 184 -0.33 15.21 -1.99
C LEU A 184 0.70 14.20 -2.49
N LEU A 185 1.01 14.24 -3.78
CA LEU A 185 2.17 13.55 -4.34
C LEU A 185 3.38 14.49 -4.24
N TYR A 186 4.38 14.10 -3.45
CA TYR A 186 5.63 14.81 -3.30
C TYR A 186 6.77 14.02 -3.95
N THR A 187 7.50 14.68 -4.86
CA THR A 187 8.63 14.10 -5.60
C THR A 187 9.87 14.99 -5.47
N ASN A 188 10.97 14.63 -6.11
CA ASN A 188 12.19 15.42 -6.15
C ASN A 188 12.04 16.83 -6.80
N VAL A 189 10.95 17.09 -7.47
CA VAL A 189 10.73 18.34 -8.18
C VAL A 189 9.83 19.28 -7.39
N HIS A 190 8.67 18.80 -6.94
CA HIS A 190 7.66 19.60 -6.23
C HIS A 190 6.53 18.74 -5.67
N GLY A 191 5.69 19.35 -4.85
CA GLY A 191 4.42 18.78 -4.41
C GLY A 191 3.32 19.00 -5.46
N ILE A 192 2.57 17.95 -5.75
CA ILE A 192 1.42 17.96 -6.68
C ILE A 192 0.17 17.58 -5.88
N TRP A 193 -0.76 18.52 -5.76
CA TRP A 193 -2.06 18.28 -5.17
C TRP A 193 -2.99 17.53 -6.13
N LEU A 194 -3.53 16.43 -5.64
CA LEU A 194 -4.48 15.59 -6.35
C LEU A 194 -5.85 15.77 -5.70
N HIS A 195 -6.70 16.56 -6.33
CA HIS A 195 -8.04 16.81 -5.81
C HIS A 195 -8.91 15.55 -5.86
N GLY A 196 -9.69 15.34 -4.80
CA GLY A 196 -10.64 14.26 -4.68
C GLY A 196 -11.94 14.75 -4.04
N GLU A 197 -13.07 14.27 -4.51
CA GLU A 197 -14.35 14.48 -3.84
C GLU A 197 -14.48 13.51 -2.66
N ARG A 198 -14.90 14.02 -1.51
CA ARG A 198 -15.18 13.17 -0.36
C ARG A 198 -16.52 12.47 -0.58
N ILE A 199 -16.44 11.15 -0.73
CA ILE A 199 -17.64 10.33 -0.77
C ILE A 199 -18.01 9.96 0.67
N ASN A 200 -19.21 10.32 1.07
CA ASN A 200 -19.72 10.00 2.41
C ASN A 200 -20.15 8.52 2.45
N ASN A 201 -19.17 7.64 2.55
CA ASN A 201 -19.38 6.19 2.68
C ASN A 201 -18.56 5.65 3.86
N PRO A 202 -19.19 4.96 4.83
CA PRO A 202 -18.51 4.38 5.96
C PRO A 202 -17.62 3.17 5.58
N ASN A 203 -17.77 2.62 4.38
CA ASN A 203 -17.03 1.45 3.91
C ASN A 203 -15.67 1.86 3.32
N THR A 204 -14.72 2.23 4.17
CA THR A 204 -13.36 2.64 3.77
C THR A 204 -12.34 1.51 3.83
N HIS A 205 -12.77 0.30 4.26
CA HIS A 205 -11.89 -0.86 4.38
C HIS A 205 -11.29 -1.27 3.02
N GLY A 206 -9.95 -1.36 2.95
CA GLY A 206 -9.22 -1.76 1.75
C GLY A 206 -8.97 -0.67 0.70
N THR A 207 -9.41 0.58 0.93
CA THR A 207 -9.19 1.68 -0.05
C THR A 207 -7.70 1.98 -0.25
N GLY A 208 -6.87 1.91 0.80
CA GLY A 208 -5.42 2.06 0.72
C GLY A 208 -4.77 0.95 -0.12
N CYS A 209 -5.12 -0.31 0.17
CA CYS A 209 -4.63 -1.46 -0.60
C CYS A 209 -5.01 -1.34 -2.09
N THR A 210 -6.24 -0.92 -2.39
CA THR A 210 -6.70 -0.69 -3.76
C THR A 210 -5.88 0.39 -4.46
N LEU A 211 -5.65 1.54 -3.81
CA LEU A 211 -4.89 2.64 -4.40
C LEU A 211 -3.44 2.24 -4.70
N SER A 212 -2.74 1.67 -3.72
CA SER A 212 -1.34 1.25 -3.89
C SER A 212 -1.17 0.15 -4.95
N SER A 213 -2.12 -0.80 -5.04
CA SER A 213 -2.11 -1.85 -6.07
C SER A 213 -2.42 -1.31 -7.47
N ALA A 214 -3.30 -0.30 -7.58
CA ALA A 214 -3.55 0.37 -8.85
C ALA A 214 -2.31 1.15 -9.32
N ILE A 215 -1.58 1.82 -8.40
CA ILE A 215 -0.32 2.50 -8.73
C ILE A 215 0.71 1.49 -9.26
N ALA A 216 0.93 0.38 -8.55
CA ALA A 216 1.85 -0.67 -8.98
C ALA A 216 1.46 -1.23 -10.36
N SER A 217 0.16 -1.44 -10.60
CA SER A 217 -0.34 -1.91 -11.90
C SER A 217 -0.05 -0.93 -13.03
N ASN A 218 -0.21 0.37 -12.79
CA ASN A 218 0.07 1.39 -13.79
C ASN A 218 1.57 1.54 -14.05
N LEU A 219 2.43 1.48 -13.02
CA LEU A 219 3.88 1.46 -13.18
C LEU A 219 4.34 0.24 -14.01
N ALA A 220 3.84 -0.97 -13.70
CA ALA A 220 4.11 -2.18 -14.48
C ALA A 220 3.76 -2.00 -15.96
N ARG A 221 2.70 -1.26 -16.28
CA ARG A 221 2.26 -0.94 -17.64
C ARG A 221 3.12 0.13 -18.34
N GLY A 222 4.08 0.72 -17.65
CA GLY A 222 5.03 1.70 -18.19
C GLY A 222 4.55 3.16 -18.14
N PHE A 223 3.52 3.48 -17.34
CA PHE A 223 3.17 4.88 -17.08
C PHE A 223 4.19 5.54 -16.16
N SER A 224 4.36 6.85 -16.28
CA SER A 224 5.15 7.63 -15.32
C SER A 224 4.57 7.53 -13.91
N LEU A 225 5.37 7.83 -12.88
CA LEU A 225 4.89 7.80 -11.50
C LEU A 225 3.69 8.74 -11.31
N GLU A 226 3.76 9.97 -11.81
CA GLU A 226 2.66 10.93 -11.72
C GLU A 226 1.40 10.43 -12.41
N ASP A 227 1.50 9.94 -13.66
CA ASP A 227 0.36 9.39 -14.38
C ASP A 227 -0.22 8.16 -13.69
N SER A 228 0.64 7.30 -13.13
CA SER A 228 0.22 6.13 -12.37
C SER A 228 -0.60 6.51 -11.16
N VAL A 229 -0.17 7.52 -10.40
CA VAL A 229 -0.91 8.03 -9.24
C VAL A 229 -2.22 8.69 -9.65
N ARG A 230 -2.21 9.57 -10.67
CA ARG A 230 -3.42 10.25 -11.17
C ARG A 230 -4.50 9.27 -11.63
N ARG A 231 -4.12 8.26 -12.42
CA ARG A 231 -5.02 7.19 -12.88
C ARG A 231 -5.56 6.37 -11.73
N SER A 232 -4.69 6.04 -10.77
CA SER A 232 -5.06 5.21 -9.63
C SER A 232 -6.01 5.92 -8.68
N LYS A 233 -5.94 7.25 -8.53
CA LYS A 233 -6.88 8.01 -7.70
C LYS A 233 -8.32 7.99 -8.26
N GLN A 234 -8.49 7.87 -9.55
CA GLN A 234 -9.80 7.78 -10.19
C GLN A 234 -10.45 6.40 -10.02
N TYR A 235 -9.64 5.36 -9.79
CA TYR A 235 -10.08 3.97 -9.72
C TYR A 235 -10.86 3.60 -8.43
N PRO A 236 -10.41 3.94 -7.20
CA PRO A 236 -11.07 3.52 -5.96
C PRO A 236 -12.48 4.06 -5.80
N VAL A 237 -12.74 5.25 -6.34
CA VAL A 237 -14.05 5.90 -6.28
C VAL A 237 -15.15 5.03 -6.89
N SER A 238 -14.81 4.18 -7.87
CA SER A 238 -15.79 3.39 -8.61
C SER A 238 -16.08 2.02 -8.01
N TYR A 239 -15.15 1.42 -7.23
CA TYR A 239 -15.21 0.00 -6.87
C TYR A 239 -15.27 -0.30 -5.38
N THR A 240 -14.75 0.57 -4.51
CA THR A 240 -14.69 0.33 -3.06
C THR A 240 -15.97 0.72 -2.33
N HIS A 241 -16.91 1.37 -3.01
CA HIS A 241 -18.14 1.88 -2.38
C HIS A 241 -19.32 0.94 -2.48
N LEU A 242 -19.20 -0.16 -3.24
CA LEU A 242 -20.24 -1.18 -3.31
C LEU A 242 -19.99 -2.23 -2.22
N ARG A 243 -20.97 -2.46 -1.37
CA ARG A 243 -20.95 -3.63 -0.49
C ARG A 243 -21.00 -4.89 -1.34
N ALA A 244 -20.34 -5.98 -0.91
CA ALA A 244 -20.30 -7.22 -1.68
C ALA A 244 -21.70 -7.77 -2.06
N HIS A 245 -22.72 -7.50 -1.22
CA HIS A 245 -24.11 -7.87 -1.49
C HIS A 245 -24.87 -6.87 -2.38
N GLU A 246 -24.38 -5.65 -2.57
CA GLU A 246 -24.97 -4.66 -3.48
C GLU A 246 -24.54 -4.92 -4.93
N THR A 247 -23.37 -5.53 -5.13
CA THR A 247 -22.90 -5.93 -6.47
C THR A 247 -23.77 -7.02 -7.11
N LEU A 248 -24.38 -7.89 -6.30
CA LEU A 248 -25.29 -8.94 -6.77
C LEU A 248 -26.70 -8.44 -7.06
N ALA A 249 -27.09 -7.28 -6.53
CA ALA A 249 -28.42 -6.71 -6.72
C ALA A 249 -28.52 -5.82 -7.97
N ASN A 250 -27.39 -5.43 -8.57
CA ASN A 250 -27.30 -4.53 -9.72
C ASN A 250 -26.81 -5.20 -11.00
N LEU A 251 -26.64 -6.53 -11.00
CA LEU A 251 -26.41 -7.40 -12.16
C LEU A 251 -27.70 -8.11 -12.56
#